data_e47c922f7763001d2e254840e25e7d52
#
_entry.id   e47c922f7763001d2e254840e25e7d52
#
_cell.length_a   1.000
_cell.length_b   1.000
_cell.length_c   1.000
_cell.angle_alpha   90.00
_cell.angle_beta   90.00
_cell.angle_gamma   90.00
#
_symmetry.space_group_name_H-M   'P 1'
#
loop_
_entity.id
_entity.type
_entity.pdbx_description
1 polymer ?
#
loop_
_entity_poly.entity_id
_entity_poly.type
_entity_poly.pdbx_seq_one_letter_code
_entity_poly.pdbx_strand_id
1 'polypeptide(L)'
;MAHFLLRYTLAPDYLERRGALREAHLALAWAAADAGTLILGGAVGDPPESALLLFTDSAAARAFAEQDPYVTEGIVTHWDVVPWATVAGVDAATPIRP
;
A
#
# COMPACT_ATOMS: atom_id res chain seq x y z
N MET A 1 -11.60 10.45 9.82
CA MET A 1 -11.09 9.09 9.54
C MET A 1 -9.56 9.13 9.53
N ALA A 2 -8.91 8.27 10.29
CA ALA A 2 -7.45 8.24 10.34
C ALA A 2 -6.85 7.66 9.07
N HIS A 3 -5.62 8.03 8.75
CA HIS A 3 -4.87 7.48 7.62
C HIS A 3 -3.60 6.78 8.11
N PHE A 4 -3.30 5.66 7.49
CA PHE A 4 -2.12 4.85 7.77
C PHE A 4 -1.46 4.48 6.45
N LEU A 5 -0.15 4.63 6.41
CA LEU A 5 0.62 4.37 5.21
C LEU A 5 1.36 3.05 5.35
N LEU A 6 1.02 2.09 4.49
CA LEU A 6 1.80 0.86 4.31
C LEU A 6 2.89 1.17 3.31
N ARG A 7 4.15 1.01 3.72
CA ARG A 7 5.31 1.31 2.90
C ARG A 7 6.04 0.02 2.56
N TYR A 8 6.30 -0.17 1.26
CA TYR A 8 7.03 -1.32 0.73
C TYR A 8 8.39 -0.88 0.21
N THR A 9 9.43 -1.65 0.57
CA THR A 9 10.72 -1.62 -0.10
C THR A 9 10.76 -2.76 -1.10
N LEU A 10 11.04 -2.47 -2.37
CA LEU A 10 10.98 -3.44 -3.45
C LEU A 10 12.34 -4.12 -3.65
N ALA A 11 12.31 -5.43 -3.96
CA ALA A 11 13.51 -6.17 -4.30
C ALA A 11 14.11 -5.69 -5.62
N PRO A 12 15.42 -5.88 -5.85
CA PRO A 12 16.04 -5.48 -7.12
C PRO A 12 15.43 -6.16 -8.35
N ASP A 13 14.87 -7.37 -8.19
CA ASP A 13 14.23 -8.13 -9.27
C ASP A 13 12.71 -8.00 -9.29
N TYR A 14 12.16 -6.96 -8.64
CA TYR A 14 10.72 -6.72 -8.54
C TYR A 14 10.02 -6.73 -9.90
N LEU A 15 10.53 -5.97 -10.87
CA LEU A 15 9.90 -5.86 -12.19
C LEU A 15 9.89 -7.18 -12.97
N GLU A 16 10.95 -7.98 -12.82
CA GLU A 16 11.06 -9.27 -13.51
C GLU A 16 10.09 -10.30 -12.95
N ARG A 17 9.82 -10.26 -11.64
CA ARG A 17 8.99 -11.23 -10.95
C ARG A 17 7.54 -10.80 -10.78
N ARG A 18 7.27 -9.50 -10.90
CA ARG A 18 5.95 -8.92 -10.65
C ARG A 18 4.85 -9.55 -11.51
N GLY A 19 5.13 -9.79 -12.78
CA GLY A 19 4.12 -10.27 -13.74
C GLY A 19 3.39 -11.52 -13.30
N ALA A 20 4.10 -12.48 -12.71
CA ALA A 20 3.53 -13.74 -12.25
C ALA A 20 2.63 -13.57 -11.01
N LEU A 21 2.81 -12.48 -10.24
CA LEU A 21 2.13 -12.25 -8.98
C LEU A 21 1.08 -11.13 -9.06
N ARG A 22 1.09 -10.37 -10.16
CA ARG A 22 0.34 -9.12 -10.27
C ARG A 22 -1.16 -9.29 -10.15
N GLU A 23 -1.73 -10.30 -10.81
CA GLU A 23 -3.18 -10.52 -10.79
C GLU A 23 -3.67 -10.78 -9.36
N ALA A 24 -3.00 -11.66 -8.62
CA ALA A 24 -3.36 -11.98 -7.25
C ALA A 24 -3.19 -10.77 -6.32
N HIS A 25 -2.10 -10.01 -6.49
CA HIS A 25 -1.87 -8.78 -5.73
C HIS A 25 -2.98 -7.75 -5.98
N LEU A 26 -3.32 -7.49 -7.25
CA LEU A 26 -4.36 -6.52 -7.59
C LEU A 26 -5.74 -6.96 -7.11
N ALA A 27 -6.04 -8.26 -7.16
CA ALA A 27 -7.31 -8.78 -6.64
C ALA A 27 -7.43 -8.51 -5.13
N LEU A 28 -6.36 -8.73 -4.38
CA LEU A 28 -6.32 -8.43 -2.95
C LEU A 28 -6.47 -6.93 -2.68
N ALA A 29 -5.78 -6.09 -3.46
CA ALA A 29 -5.85 -4.65 -3.32
C ALA A 29 -7.25 -4.11 -3.60
N TRP A 30 -7.89 -4.55 -4.67
CA TRP A 30 -9.24 -4.12 -5.00
C TRP A 30 -10.28 -4.63 -4.01
N ALA A 31 -10.10 -5.82 -3.44
CA ALA A 31 -10.96 -6.29 -2.35
C ALA A 31 -10.89 -5.36 -1.14
N ALA A 32 -9.70 -4.89 -0.79
CA ALA A 32 -9.54 -3.92 0.29
C ALA A 32 -10.15 -2.55 -0.06
N ALA A 33 -10.02 -2.12 -1.31
CA ALA A 33 -10.63 -0.88 -1.79
C ALA A 33 -12.16 -0.96 -1.74
N ASP A 34 -12.73 -2.06 -2.20
CA ASP A 34 -14.17 -2.29 -2.18
C ASP A 34 -14.72 -2.38 -0.75
N ALA A 35 -13.92 -2.90 0.17
CA ALA A 35 -14.27 -2.93 1.60
C ALA A 35 -14.14 -1.56 2.29
N GLY A 36 -13.56 -0.57 1.61
CA GLY A 36 -13.39 0.79 2.14
C GLY A 36 -12.16 0.99 3.01
N THR A 37 -11.27 0.02 3.09
CA THR A 37 -10.05 0.13 3.92
C THR A 37 -8.85 0.64 3.16
N LEU A 38 -8.74 0.35 1.86
CA LEU A 38 -7.68 0.88 1.00
C LEU A 38 -8.23 2.06 0.19
N ILE A 39 -7.59 3.22 0.31
CA ILE A 39 -7.99 4.42 -0.43
C ILE A 39 -7.32 4.46 -1.79
N LEU A 40 -6.01 4.29 -1.83
CA LEU A 40 -5.25 4.18 -3.07
C LEU A 40 -3.88 3.56 -2.79
N GLY A 41 -3.27 3.01 -3.83
CA GLY A 41 -1.94 2.43 -3.72
C GLY A 41 -1.25 2.37 -5.07
N GLY A 42 0.07 2.29 -5.06
CA GLY A 42 0.86 2.20 -6.27
C GLY A 42 2.35 2.20 -6.01
N ALA A 43 3.11 2.00 -7.09
CA ALA A 43 4.57 2.01 -7.05
C ALA A 43 5.10 3.43 -7.16
N VAL A 44 6.24 3.69 -6.54
CA VAL A 44 6.90 4.99 -6.52
C VAL A 44 8.23 4.88 -7.27
N GLY A 45 8.42 5.80 -8.21
CA GLY A 45 9.65 5.89 -9.01
C GLY A 45 9.54 5.23 -10.37
N ASP A 46 10.48 5.56 -11.25
CA ASP A 46 10.61 5.00 -12.59
C ASP A 46 12.09 4.82 -12.90
N PRO A 47 12.64 3.60 -12.75
CA PRO A 47 11.97 2.37 -12.33
C PRO A 47 11.49 2.43 -10.87
N PRO A 48 10.47 1.63 -10.49
CA PRO A 48 9.96 1.66 -9.13
C PRO A 48 10.94 1.07 -8.12
N GLU A 49 11.11 1.75 -6.99
CA GLU A 49 11.98 1.32 -5.89
C GLU A 49 11.19 1.04 -4.61
N SER A 50 10.01 1.62 -4.50
CA SER A 50 9.12 1.46 -3.36
C SER A 50 7.66 1.42 -3.81
N ALA A 51 6.77 1.15 -2.88
CA ALA A 51 5.33 1.26 -3.10
C ALA A 51 4.67 1.80 -1.83
N LEU A 52 3.59 2.52 -2.02
CA LEU A 52 2.82 3.12 -0.94
C LEU A 52 1.36 2.73 -1.09
N LEU A 53 0.74 2.33 0.00
CA LEU A 53 -0.69 2.01 0.05
C LEU A 53 -1.31 2.75 1.25
N LEU A 54 -2.35 3.53 0.97
CA LEU A 54 -3.02 4.36 1.96
C LEU A 54 -4.25 3.64 2.49
N PHE A 55 -4.24 3.34 3.78
CA PHE A 55 -5.32 2.65 4.48
C PHE A 55 -6.02 3.55 5.49
N THR A 56 -7.26 3.22 5.80
CA THR A 56 -8.05 3.90 6.84
C THR A 56 -7.89 3.25 8.22
N ASP A 57 -7.22 2.09 8.29
CA ASP A 57 -7.08 1.29 9.49
C ASP A 57 -5.73 0.57 9.49
N SER A 58 -4.98 0.68 10.60
CA SER A 58 -3.65 0.08 10.68
C SER A 58 -3.69 -1.45 10.71
N ALA A 59 -4.70 -2.03 11.35
CA ALA A 59 -4.84 -3.48 11.39
C ALA A 59 -5.13 -4.05 9.99
N ALA A 60 -5.96 -3.36 9.20
CA ALA A 60 -6.23 -3.74 7.81
C ALA A 60 -4.98 -3.64 6.94
N ALA A 61 -4.16 -2.60 7.13
CA ALA A 61 -2.89 -2.44 6.41
C ALA A 61 -1.93 -3.58 6.71
N ARG A 62 -1.79 -3.96 7.97
CA ARG A 62 -0.93 -5.08 8.38
C ARG A 62 -1.43 -6.40 7.84
N ALA A 63 -2.73 -6.67 7.95
CA ALA A 63 -3.33 -7.88 7.41
C ALA A 63 -3.14 -7.99 5.89
N PHE A 64 -3.26 -6.88 5.18
CA PHE A 64 -2.99 -6.82 3.75
C PHE A 64 -1.56 -7.26 3.45
N ALA A 65 -0.57 -6.64 4.11
CA ALA A 65 0.84 -6.95 3.88
C ALA A 65 1.15 -8.42 4.16
N GLU A 66 0.57 -9.00 5.20
CA GLU A 66 0.79 -10.40 5.57
C GLU A 66 0.21 -11.37 4.53
N GLN A 67 -0.78 -10.96 3.76
CA GLN A 67 -1.45 -11.79 2.74
C GLN A 67 -0.99 -11.49 1.32
N ASP A 68 -0.35 -10.35 1.10
CA ASP A 68 0.04 -9.91 -0.25
C ASP A 68 1.08 -10.85 -0.83
N PRO A 69 0.82 -11.48 -2.01
CA PRO A 69 1.81 -12.33 -2.66
C PRO A 69 3.11 -11.61 -2.99
N TYR A 70 3.10 -10.30 -3.17
CA TYR A 70 4.34 -9.52 -3.34
C TYR A 70 5.23 -9.62 -2.10
N VAL A 71 4.63 -9.70 -0.92
CA VAL A 71 5.35 -9.87 0.34
C VAL A 71 5.73 -11.34 0.56
N THR A 72 4.77 -12.24 0.44
CA THR A 72 4.97 -13.65 0.75
C THR A 72 5.96 -14.32 -0.21
N GLU A 73 6.05 -13.84 -1.46
CA GLU A 73 6.98 -14.35 -2.46
C GLU A 73 8.29 -13.57 -2.55
N GLY A 74 8.48 -12.58 -1.68
CA GLY A 74 9.77 -11.92 -1.47
C GLY A 74 10.15 -10.83 -2.46
N ILE A 75 9.23 -10.33 -3.31
CA ILE A 75 9.53 -9.18 -4.15
C ILE A 75 9.36 -7.85 -3.42
N VAL A 76 8.74 -7.87 -2.23
CA VAL A 76 8.80 -6.82 -1.23
C VAL A 76 9.72 -7.33 -0.12
N THR A 77 10.86 -6.68 0.09
CA THR A 77 11.88 -7.14 1.04
C THR A 77 11.65 -6.63 2.45
N HIS A 78 10.93 -5.53 2.59
CA HIS A 78 10.63 -4.92 3.88
C HIS A 78 9.34 -4.13 3.78
N TRP A 79 8.55 -4.12 4.85
CA TRP A 79 7.37 -3.26 4.94
C TRP A 79 7.17 -2.77 6.36
N ASP A 80 6.53 -1.62 6.49
CA ASP A 80 6.05 -1.08 7.75
C ASP A 80 4.74 -0.34 7.56
N VAL A 81 4.05 -0.08 8.66
CA VAL A 81 2.82 0.72 8.69
C VAL A 81 3.06 1.89 9.64
N VAL A 82 2.85 3.10 9.13
CA VAL A 82 3.02 4.32 9.92
C VAL A 82 1.76 5.17 9.85
N PRO A 83 1.40 5.88 10.94
CA PRO A 83 0.31 6.86 10.86
C PRO A 83 0.73 8.02 9.97
N TRP A 84 -0.23 8.52 9.19
CA TRP A 84 -0.01 9.66 8.30
C TRP A 84 -1.02 10.75 8.64
N ALA A 85 -0.54 11.88 9.13
CA ALA A 85 -1.38 13.04 9.45
C ALA A 85 -1.68 13.80 8.15
N THR A 86 -2.79 13.45 7.49
CA THR A 86 -3.20 14.10 6.25
C THR A 86 -4.07 15.32 6.57
N VAL A 87 -3.63 16.50 6.12
CA VAL A 87 -4.22 17.78 6.53
C VAL A 87 -4.70 18.64 5.35
N ALA A 88 -4.36 18.28 4.14
CA ALA A 88 -4.75 19.03 2.94
C ALA A 88 -5.24 18.07 1.85
N GLY A 89 -6.31 18.47 1.17
CA GLY A 89 -6.95 17.68 0.12
C GLY A 89 -8.31 17.19 0.55
N VAL A 90 -9.14 16.82 -0.45
CA VAL A 90 -10.53 16.42 -0.19
C VAL A 90 -10.65 15.16 0.66
N ASP A 91 -9.65 14.29 0.61
CA ASP A 91 -9.64 13.04 1.37
C ASP A 91 -8.80 13.11 2.64
N ALA A 92 -8.31 14.29 3.01
CA ALA A 92 -7.52 14.44 4.23
C ALA A 92 -8.33 14.01 5.46
N ALA A 93 -7.67 13.31 6.39
CA ALA A 93 -8.32 12.83 7.62
C ALA A 93 -8.73 13.98 8.54
N THR A 94 -7.87 15.00 8.62
CA THR A 94 -8.07 16.19 9.48
C THR A 94 -7.76 17.45 8.67
N PRO A 95 -8.62 17.82 7.70
CA PRO A 95 -8.32 18.94 6.82
C PRO A 95 -8.19 20.24 7.60
N ILE A 96 -7.13 20.98 7.33
CA ILE A 96 -6.83 22.28 7.96
C ILE A 96 -6.68 23.30 6.84
N ARG A 97 -7.48 24.35 6.90
CA ARG A 97 -7.37 25.47 5.96
C ARG A 97 -6.87 26.71 6.69
N PRO A 98 -5.99 27.52 6.04
CA PRO A 98 -5.54 28.79 6.62
C PRO A 98 -6.64 29.84 6.70
#